data_d76e0b9e2b45ed5b63e5184970ff026e
#
_entry.id   d76e0b9e2b45ed5b63e5184970ff026e
#
_cell.length_a   1.000
_cell.length_b   1.000
_cell.length_c   1.000
_cell.angle_alpha   90.00
_cell.angle_beta   90.00
_cell.angle_gamma   90.00
#
_symmetry.space_group_name_H-M   'P 1'
#
loop_
_entity.id
_entity.type
_entity.pdbx_description
1 polymer ?
#
loop_
_entity_poly.entity_id
_entity_poly.type
_entity_poly.pdbx_seq_one_letter_code
_entity_poly.pdbx_strand_id
1 'polypeptide(L)'
;MRKQGHRSRAAVALLTAAVLGVTGCDAVGGDSAGPTQTRKPSPTPTSAWDRSPGSIAAVGDSITRGFDACSVLTDCPEVSWATGASTKVDSLAVRLLGKTKAAERSWNYAVSGSRMADLSTQMAQAATRAPGLVTVMAGANDACRDSTAAMTSVTDFRAGFEDALSVLRKKAPKTQVYVASVPNLKRLWSEGRTNPMGKQVWKLGLCPSLLADADALDAAATARRDTVQERVEAYNAVLKEVCAKDERCRYDGGAVYDYRFGTDQLSHWDWFHPSVNGQARLAEIAYRKVTSVT
;
A
#
# COMPACT_ATOMS: atom_id res chain seq x y z
N MET A 1 -28.18 -47.29 31.83
CA MET A 1 -29.64 -47.12 32.01
C MET A 1 -30.09 -46.11 30.96
N ARG A 2 -30.72 -46.59 29.90
CA ARG A 2 -32.16 -46.46 29.61
C ARG A 2 -32.56 -45.01 29.41
N LYS A 3 -33.21 -44.51 28.32
CA LYS A 3 -34.02 -45.04 27.21
C LYS A 3 -34.32 -43.82 26.32
N GLN A 4 -34.23 -43.88 25.01
CA GLN A 4 -35.34 -44.05 24.08
C GLN A 4 -36.53 -43.08 24.36
N GLY A 5 -37.09 -42.43 23.44
CA GLY A 5 -37.47 -42.74 22.08
C GLY A 5 -38.37 -41.66 21.46
N HIS A 6 -38.54 -41.87 20.22
CA HIS A 6 -39.67 -41.97 19.29
C HIS A 6 -40.24 -40.65 18.70
N ARG A 7 -40.11 -40.52 17.37
CA ARG A 7 -41.10 -40.83 16.29
C ARG A 7 -42.34 -39.92 16.32
N SER A 8 -42.76 -39.26 15.33
CA SER A 8 -43.30 -39.75 14.06
C SER A 8 -43.76 -38.58 13.12
N ARG A 9 -43.51 -38.77 11.82
CA ARG A 9 -44.47 -38.83 10.69
C ARG A 9 -45.30 -37.58 10.39
N ALA A 10 -45.08 -36.95 9.30
CA ALA A 10 -45.60 -37.14 7.94
C ALA A 10 -47.01 -36.55 7.74
N ALA A 11 -47.13 -35.69 6.75
CA ALA A 11 -48.23 -35.79 5.77
C ALA A 11 -47.95 -34.85 4.57
N VAL A 12 -48.08 -35.48 3.44
CA VAL A 12 -48.10 -34.99 2.06
C VAL A 12 -49.47 -34.39 1.79
N ALA A 13 -49.53 -33.29 1.01
CA ALA A 13 -50.71 -32.99 0.20
C ALA A 13 -50.29 -32.26 -1.09
N LEU A 14 -50.34 -33.00 -2.16
CA LEU A 14 -50.42 -32.55 -3.54
C LEU A 14 -51.86 -32.02 -3.80
N LEU A 15 -51.95 -30.92 -4.55
CA LEU A 15 -53.13 -30.64 -5.36
C LEU A 15 -52.72 -29.85 -6.61
N THR A 16 -52.94 -30.52 -7.71
CA THR A 16 -52.95 -30.11 -9.13
C THR A 16 -54.25 -29.46 -9.51
N ALA A 17 -54.27 -28.52 -10.45
CA ALA A 17 -55.25 -28.30 -11.51
C ALA A 17 -54.82 -27.07 -12.32
N ALA A 18 -54.44 -27.17 -13.58
CA ALA A 18 -55.16 -27.32 -14.84
C ALA A 18 -55.70 -25.98 -15.35
N VAL A 19 -55.02 -25.42 -16.32
CA VAL A 19 -55.33 -25.25 -17.76
C VAL A 19 -56.72 -24.69 -18.10
N LEU A 20 -56.74 -23.57 -18.79
CA LEU A 20 -57.51 -23.43 -20.05
C LEU A 20 -57.13 -22.08 -20.71
N GLY A 21 -56.76 -22.18 -21.98
CA GLY A 21 -56.46 -21.06 -22.85
C GLY A 21 -57.74 -20.55 -23.53
N VAL A 22 -57.69 -19.35 -24.02
CA VAL A 22 -58.61 -18.85 -25.07
C VAL A 22 -57.76 -18.02 -26.03
N THR A 23 -57.81 -18.50 -27.27
CA THR A 23 -57.40 -17.78 -28.47
C THR A 23 -58.51 -16.79 -28.86
N GLY A 24 -58.12 -15.59 -29.26
CA GLY A 24 -59.01 -14.63 -29.90
C GLY A 24 -58.22 -13.66 -30.75
N CYS A 25 -58.40 -13.79 -32.06
CA CYS A 25 -57.86 -12.89 -33.08
C CYS A 25 -58.72 -11.65 -33.28
N ASP A 26 -58.09 -10.65 -33.86
CA ASP A 26 -58.58 -9.53 -34.69
C ASP A 26 -59.37 -8.37 -34.06
N ALA A 27 -58.80 -7.18 -34.21
CA ALA A 27 -59.28 -6.13 -35.14
C ALA A 27 -58.50 -4.81 -34.96
N VAL A 28 -57.94 -4.38 -36.01
CA VAL A 28 -57.68 -3.04 -36.59
C VAL A 28 -58.05 -1.80 -35.75
N GLY A 29 -57.04 -0.89 -35.59
CA GLY A 29 -57.23 0.56 -35.69
C GLY A 29 -57.16 1.33 -34.36
N GLY A 30 -56.20 2.23 -34.26
CA GLY A 30 -56.21 3.31 -33.30
C GLY A 30 -54.83 3.74 -32.82
N ASP A 31 -54.24 4.71 -33.48
CA ASP A 31 -53.11 5.46 -32.96
C ASP A 31 -53.40 6.00 -31.56
N SER A 32 -52.67 5.53 -30.59
CA SER A 32 -52.52 6.17 -29.31
C SER A 32 -51.05 6.06 -28.87
N ALA A 33 -50.33 7.14 -29.06
CA ALA A 33 -49.00 7.30 -28.53
C ALA A 33 -49.04 7.12 -27.00
N GLY A 34 -48.63 5.94 -26.54
CA GLY A 34 -48.40 5.67 -25.12
C GLY A 34 -47.23 6.52 -24.62
N PRO A 35 -47.28 6.97 -23.36
CA PRO A 35 -46.20 7.81 -22.82
C PRO A 35 -44.87 7.04 -22.90
N THR A 36 -43.93 7.60 -23.63
CA THR A 36 -42.55 7.16 -23.69
C THR A 36 -41.99 7.20 -22.26
N GLN A 37 -41.88 6.03 -21.62
CA GLN A 37 -41.17 5.92 -20.36
C GLN A 37 -39.70 6.33 -20.62
N THR A 38 -39.36 7.55 -20.29
CA THR A 38 -37.97 7.99 -20.22
C THR A 38 -37.23 7.07 -19.22
N ARG A 39 -36.47 6.14 -19.77
CA ARG A 39 -35.57 5.29 -19.00
C ARG A 39 -34.66 6.22 -18.20
N LYS A 40 -34.86 6.24 -16.86
CA LYS A 40 -33.97 6.94 -15.93
C LYS A 40 -32.56 6.47 -16.23
N PRO A 41 -31.57 7.39 -16.46
CA PRO A 41 -30.21 6.96 -16.72
C PRO A 41 -29.75 6.05 -15.59
N SER A 42 -29.26 4.87 -15.95
CA SER A 42 -28.62 3.98 -14.99
C SER A 42 -27.46 4.73 -14.37
N PRO A 43 -27.30 4.77 -13.04
CA PRO A 43 -26.18 5.47 -12.44
C PRO A 43 -24.88 4.92 -13.02
N THR A 44 -24.07 5.79 -13.63
CA THR A 44 -22.72 5.43 -14.08
C THR A 44 -21.99 4.83 -12.89
N PRO A 45 -21.37 3.64 -13.01
CA PRO A 45 -20.65 3.06 -11.91
C PRO A 45 -19.56 4.05 -11.47
N THR A 46 -19.71 4.58 -10.27
CA THR A 46 -18.72 5.47 -9.67
C THR A 46 -17.47 4.65 -9.49
N SER A 47 -16.35 5.10 -10.03
CA SER A 47 -15.04 4.48 -9.78
C SER A 47 -14.88 4.20 -8.30
N ALA A 48 -14.56 2.96 -7.92
CA ALA A 48 -14.36 2.58 -6.53
C ALA A 48 -13.19 3.38 -5.87
N TRP A 49 -12.35 4.03 -6.68
CA TRP A 49 -11.20 4.82 -6.23
C TRP A 49 -11.49 6.33 -6.23
N ASP A 50 -11.42 6.93 -5.03
CA ASP A 50 -11.47 8.38 -4.85
C ASP A 50 -10.07 8.99 -5.04
N ARG A 51 -9.94 9.90 -5.99
CA ARG A 51 -8.69 10.60 -6.32
C ARG A 51 -8.44 11.85 -5.48
N SER A 52 -9.41 12.21 -4.63
CA SER A 52 -9.37 13.40 -3.78
C SER A 52 -9.77 13.06 -2.34
N PRO A 53 -9.11 12.09 -1.69
CA PRO A 53 -9.46 11.67 -0.35
C PRO A 53 -9.41 12.83 0.64
N GLY A 54 -10.39 12.93 1.52
CA GLY A 54 -10.52 14.04 2.47
C GLY A 54 -9.61 13.95 3.71
N SER A 55 -8.84 12.86 3.87
CA SER A 55 -7.89 12.66 4.97
C SER A 55 -6.92 11.52 4.64
N ILE A 56 -5.74 11.54 5.26
CA ILE A 56 -4.64 10.59 4.99
C ILE A 56 -4.05 10.09 6.30
N ALA A 57 -3.79 8.77 6.37
CA ALA A 57 -2.91 8.21 7.39
C ALA A 57 -1.75 7.49 6.69
N ALA A 58 -0.55 7.58 7.26
CA ALA A 58 0.63 6.91 6.75
C ALA A 58 1.08 5.81 7.71
N VAL A 59 1.40 4.66 7.16
CA VAL A 59 2.01 3.53 7.86
C VAL A 59 3.26 3.08 7.10
N GLY A 60 4.19 2.45 7.78
CA GLY A 60 5.45 2.01 7.19
C GLY A 60 6.61 2.10 8.16
N ASP A 61 7.77 2.43 7.63
CA ASP A 61 9.03 2.41 8.35
C ASP A 61 9.71 3.81 8.41
N SER A 62 11.02 3.82 8.61
CA SER A 62 11.87 5.02 8.68
C SER A 62 11.76 5.93 7.44
N ILE A 63 11.53 5.37 6.26
CA ILE A 63 11.35 6.16 5.03
C ILE A 63 10.11 7.06 5.18
N THR A 64 9.02 6.50 5.70
CA THR A 64 7.78 7.25 5.93
C THR A 64 7.88 8.20 7.12
N ARG A 65 8.76 7.92 8.08
CA ARG A 65 9.08 8.82 9.18
C ARG A 65 10.01 9.97 8.80
N GLY A 66 10.62 9.94 7.61
CA GLY A 66 11.62 10.92 7.20
C GLY A 66 12.92 10.81 8.02
N PHE A 67 13.26 9.60 8.46
CA PHE A 67 14.48 9.35 9.25
C PHE A 67 15.72 9.83 8.48
N ASP A 68 16.63 10.49 9.17
CA ASP A 68 17.85 11.09 8.62
C ASP A 68 17.62 12.12 7.48
N ALA A 69 16.40 12.54 7.24
CA ALA A 69 16.13 13.50 6.15
C ALA A 69 16.46 14.95 6.55
N CYS A 70 16.28 15.33 7.80
CA CYS A 70 16.50 16.70 8.28
C CYS A 70 17.64 16.83 9.29
N SER A 71 17.92 15.77 10.04
CA SER A 71 18.95 15.70 11.08
C SER A 71 19.42 14.28 11.27
N VAL A 72 20.67 14.11 11.76
CA VAL A 72 21.29 12.81 11.98
C VAL A 72 20.55 11.99 13.05
N LEU A 73 20.36 10.70 12.80
CA LEU A 73 19.75 9.71 13.70
C LEU A 73 18.40 10.17 14.28
N THR A 74 17.61 10.87 13.48
CA THR A 74 16.38 11.48 13.95
C THR A 74 15.23 11.23 12.94
N ASP A 75 14.06 10.88 13.48
CA ASP A 75 12.81 10.93 12.71
C ASP A 75 12.41 12.38 12.46
N CYS A 76 12.10 12.71 11.22
CA CYS A 76 11.69 14.05 10.78
C CYS A 76 10.31 14.00 10.12
N PRO A 77 9.25 13.72 10.88
CA PRO A 77 7.90 13.53 10.30
C PRO A 77 7.37 14.77 9.55
N GLU A 78 7.91 15.95 9.86
CA GLU A 78 7.54 17.20 9.16
C GLU A 78 8.03 17.21 7.70
N VAL A 79 9.01 16.40 7.33
CA VAL A 79 9.47 16.21 5.95
C VAL A 79 9.06 14.85 5.36
N SER A 80 8.13 14.12 6.00
CA SER A 80 7.58 12.88 5.47
C SER A 80 6.96 13.10 4.09
N TRP A 81 7.27 12.22 3.14
CA TRP A 81 6.68 12.21 1.81
C TRP A 81 5.14 12.11 1.83
N ALA A 82 4.60 11.40 2.83
CA ALA A 82 3.19 11.09 2.92
C ALA A 82 2.39 12.20 3.63
N THR A 83 2.88 12.68 4.79
CA THR A 83 2.11 13.52 5.72
C THR A 83 2.87 14.75 6.20
N GLY A 84 4.10 14.99 5.73
CA GLY A 84 4.91 16.11 6.17
C GLY A 84 4.28 17.47 5.86
N ALA A 85 4.43 18.42 6.78
CA ALA A 85 3.92 19.78 6.64
C ALA A 85 4.95 20.75 6.02
N SER A 86 6.21 20.32 5.85
CA SER A 86 7.28 21.15 5.31
C SER A 86 7.02 21.55 3.86
N THR A 87 7.20 22.84 3.56
CA THR A 87 7.11 23.37 2.19
C THR A 87 8.22 22.87 1.26
N LYS A 88 9.29 22.29 1.82
CA LYS A 88 10.41 21.73 1.04
C LYS A 88 10.06 20.39 0.39
N VAL A 89 9.10 19.65 0.95
CA VAL A 89 8.70 18.33 0.45
C VAL A 89 7.44 18.39 -0.39
N ASP A 90 6.48 19.23 0.01
CA ASP A 90 5.14 19.26 -0.61
C ASP A 90 4.54 17.85 -0.62
N SER A 91 4.32 17.30 0.57
CA SER A 91 3.92 15.92 0.79
C SER A 91 2.63 15.53 0.07
N LEU A 92 2.36 14.23 -0.03
CA LEU A 92 1.09 13.73 -0.58
C LEU A 92 -0.13 14.37 0.10
N ALA A 93 -0.09 14.54 1.42
CA ALA A 93 -1.16 15.19 2.17
C ALA A 93 -1.33 16.66 1.75
N VAL A 94 -0.24 17.41 1.62
CA VAL A 94 -0.28 18.81 1.19
C VAL A 94 -0.83 18.94 -0.24
N ARG A 95 -0.40 18.06 -1.17
CA ARG A 95 -0.86 18.04 -2.56
C ARG A 95 -2.35 17.72 -2.70
N LEU A 96 -2.87 16.81 -1.87
CA LEU A 96 -4.27 16.35 -1.95
C LEU A 96 -5.22 17.23 -1.14
N LEU A 97 -4.81 17.71 0.02
CA LEU A 97 -5.69 18.38 0.99
C LEU A 97 -5.46 19.90 1.05
N GLY A 98 -4.31 20.40 0.57
CA GLY A 98 -3.81 21.73 0.88
C GLY A 98 -3.24 21.83 2.30
N LYS A 99 -2.39 22.81 2.56
CA LYS A 99 -1.59 22.91 3.79
C LYS A 99 -2.42 22.87 5.09
N THR A 100 -3.47 23.67 5.16
CA THR A 100 -4.32 23.78 6.35
C THR A 100 -4.98 22.45 6.70
N LYS A 101 -5.65 21.83 5.74
CA LYS A 101 -6.31 20.54 5.96
C LYS A 101 -5.31 19.41 6.17
N ALA A 102 -4.12 19.45 5.55
CA ALA A 102 -3.08 18.46 5.78
C ALA A 102 -2.66 18.45 7.26
N ALA A 103 -2.47 19.61 7.88
CA ALA A 103 -2.13 19.70 9.31
C ALA A 103 -3.21 19.09 10.23
N GLU A 104 -4.48 19.18 9.86
CA GLU A 104 -5.60 18.70 10.67
C GLU A 104 -6.01 17.26 10.37
N ARG A 105 -5.82 16.79 9.13
CA ARG A 105 -6.38 15.55 8.59
C ARG A 105 -5.35 14.60 8.02
N SER A 106 -4.09 14.72 8.46
CA SER A 106 -3.08 13.71 8.15
C SER A 106 -2.38 13.22 9.41
N TRP A 107 -2.12 11.92 9.46
CA TRP A 107 -1.53 11.25 10.63
C TRP A 107 -0.43 10.29 10.18
N ASN A 108 0.70 10.29 10.87
CA ASN A 108 1.81 9.40 10.61
C ASN A 108 1.96 8.37 11.73
N TYR A 109 1.63 7.12 11.43
CA TYR A 109 1.76 5.96 12.33
C TYR A 109 2.94 5.06 11.99
N ALA A 110 3.75 5.44 10.99
CA ALA A 110 4.96 4.72 10.67
C ALA A 110 5.93 4.70 11.86
N VAL A 111 6.72 3.65 11.97
CA VAL A 111 7.70 3.47 13.04
C VAL A 111 9.04 3.07 12.42
N SER A 112 10.11 3.82 12.73
CA SER A 112 11.45 3.52 12.22
C SER A 112 11.89 2.13 12.66
N GLY A 113 12.47 1.34 11.74
CA GLY A 113 12.84 -0.05 11.97
C GLY A 113 11.72 -1.07 11.75
N SER A 114 10.46 -0.66 11.57
CA SER A 114 9.34 -1.59 11.36
C SER A 114 9.52 -2.45 10.12
N ARG A 115 9.08 -3.70 10.24
CA ARG A 115 8.97 -4.69 9.18
C ARG A 115 7.51 -4.93 8.81
N MET A 116 7.28 -5.73 7.80
CA MET A 116 5.92 -6.05 7.34
C MET A 116 5.05 -6.67 8.46
N ALA A 117 5.64 -7.46 9.34
CA ALA A 117 4.93 -8.06 10.49
C ALA A 117 4.37 -7.03 11.49
N ASP A 118 4.96 -5.83 11.56
CA ASP A 118 4.55 -4.78 12.50
C ASP A 118 3.38 -3.93 11.94
N LEU A 119 3.10 -4.07 10.64
CA LEU A 119 2.19 -3.20 9.92
C LEU A 119 0.73 -3.31 10.39
N SER A 120 0.31 -4.49 10.85
CA SER A 120 -1.04 -4.72 11.38
C SER A 120 -1.36 -3.82 12.58
N THR A 121 -0.39 -3.59 13.46
CA THR A 121 -0.51 -2.67 14.61
C THR A 121 -0.67 -1.22 14.15
N GLN A 122 0.13 -0.79 13.19
CA GLN A 122 0.03 0.57 12.63
C GLN A 122 -1.30 0.76 11.89
N MET A 123 -1.76 -0.24 11.13
CA MET A 123 -3.07 -0.23 10.46
C MET A 123 -4.22 -0.14 11.46
N ALA A 124 -4.12 -0.84 12.60
CA ALA A 124 -5.12 -0.74 13.66
C ALA A 124 -5.22 0.69 14.22
N GLN A 125 -4.09 1.37 14.39
CA GLN A 125 -4.04 2.77 14.83
C GLN A 125 -4.60 3.72 13.75
N ALA A 126 -4.17 3.56 12.51
CA ALA A 126 -4.67 4.36 11.38
C ALA A 126 -6.19 4.23 11.22
N ALA A 127 -6.72 3.01 11.37
CA ALA A 127 -8.15 2.73 11.25
C ALA A 127 -9.03 3.46 12.29
N THR A 128 -8.48 3.84 13.46
CA THR A 128 -9.23 4.62 14.47
C THR A 128 -9.66 5.99 13.96
N ARG A 129 -8.97 6.52 12.95
CA ARG A 129 -9.30 7.80 12.30
C ARG A 129 -10.25 7.63 11.11
N ALA A 130 -10.52 6.41 10.69
CA ALA A 130 -11.28 6.11 9.46
C ALA A 130 -10.87 7.02 8.28
N PRO A 131 -9.56 7.10 7.93
CA PRO A 131 -9.08 8.04 6.92
C PRO A 131 -9.62 7.68 5.54
N GLY A 132 -9.72 8.67 4.64
CA GLY A 132 -10.06 8.43 3.25
C GLY A 132 -9.00 7.59 2.53
N LEU A 133 -7.72 7.77 2.89
CA LEU A 133 -6.57 7.06 2.31
C LEU A 133 -5.58 6.65 3.40
N VAL A 134 -5.11 5.41 3.33
CA VAL A 134 -3.89 4.96 4.03
C VAL A 134 -2.78 4.80 3.00
N THR A 135 -1.58 5.31 3.29
CA THR A 135 -0.38 5.04 2.50
C THR A 135 0.47 3.99 3.20
N VAL A 136 1.03 3.06 2.42
CA VAL A 136 1.92 1.99 2.87
C VAL A 136 3.25 2.11 2.16
N MET A 137 4.36 2.16 2.90
CA MET A 137 5.70 1.95 2.40
C MET A 137 6.49 1.19 3.47
N ALA A 138 6.72 -0.09 3.25
CA ALA A 138 7.40 -1.00 4.15
C ALA A 138 8.03 -2.16 3.37
N GLY A 139 9.06 -2.78 3.94
CA GLY A 139 9.75 -3.93 3.34
C GLY A 139 11.27 -3.75 3.22
N ALA A 140 11.78 -2.53 3.32
CA ALA A 140 13.22 -2.30 3.34
C ALA A 140 13.88 -3.01 4.53
N ASN A 141 13.31 -2.92 5.73
CA ASN A 141 13.83 -3.58 6.95
C ASN A 141 13.66 -5.11 6.93
N ASP A 142 12.74 -5.63 6.12
CA ASP A 142 12.57 -7.06 5.89
C ASP A 142 13.74 -7.65 5.09
N ALA A 143 14.30 -6.87 4.16
CA ALA A 143 15.47 -7.22 3.38
C ALA A 143 16.79 -6.81 4.05
N CYS A 144 16.79 -5.70 4.80
CA CYS A 144 17.94 -5.16 5.52
C CYS A 144 18.14 -5.85 6.86
N ARG A 145 18.78 -7.02 6.84
CA ARG A 145 19.04 -7.85 8.03
C ARG A 145 20.53 -8.08 8.21
N ASP A 146 20.90 -8.74 9.31
CA ASP A 146 22.29 -9.07 9.62
C ASP A 146 22.92 -10.00 8.56
N SER A 147 22.10 -10.78 7.87
CA SER A 147 22.49 -11.65 6.76
C SER A 147 21.34 -11.86 5.79
N THR A 148 21.65 -12.40 4.59
CA THR A 148 20.62 -12.78 3.62
C THR A 148 19.71 -13.91 4.12
N ALA A 149 20.23 -14.79 4.99
CA ALA A 149 19.44 -15.85 5.60
C ALA A 149 18.43 -15.31 6.65
N ALA A 150 18.71 -14.17 7.26
CA ALA A 150 17.83 -13.54 8.23
C ALA A 150 16.75 -12.64 7.61
N MET A 151 16.74 -12.43 6.28
CA MET A 151 15.69 -11.69 5.59
C MET A 151 14.32 -12.35 5.83
N THR A 152 13.27 -11.56 6.02
CA THR A 152 11.90 -12.07 6.13
C THR A 152 11.58 -12.97 4.93
N SER A 153 11.01 -14.15 5.16
CA SER A 153 10.60 -15.02 4.06
C SER A 153 9.50 -14.36 3.21
N VAL A 154 9.41 -14.70 1.94
CA VAL A 154 8.35 -14.16 1.07
C VAL A 154 6.96 -14.55 1.59
N THR A 155 6.84 -15.74 2.19
CA THR A 155 5.59 -16.23 2.79
C THR A 155 5.19 -15.39 4.00
N ASP A 156 6.12 -15.12 4.92
CA ASP A 156 5.84 -14.32 6.12
C ASP A 156 5.56 -12.87 5.77
N PHE A 157 6.27 -12.32 4.77
CA PHE A 157 6.02 -10.99 4.25
C PHE A 157 4.59 -10.87 3.68
N ARG A 158 4.16 -11.88 2.92
CA ARG A 158 2.78 -11.96 2.38
C ARG A 158 1.77 -12.01 3.52
N ALA A 159 1.96 -12.90 4.48
CA ALA A 159 1.06 -13.05 5.61
C ALA A 159 0.93 -11.74 6.40
N GLY A 160 2.04 -11.05 6.68
CA GLY A 160 2.03 -9.77 7.39
C GLY A 160 1.26 -8.68 6.63
N PHE A 161 1.39 -8.61 5.30
CA PHE A 161 0.65 -7.63 4.52
C PHE A 161 -0.86 -7.95 4.42
N GLU A 162 -1.21 -9.22 4.23
CA GLU A 162 -2.60 -9.69 4.22
C GLU A 162 -3.28 -9.42 5.57
N ASP A 163 -2.60 -9.68 6.69
CA ASP A 163 -3.07 -9.38 8.03
C ASP A 163 -3.30 -7.88 8.24
N ALA A 164 -2.35 -7.04 7.80
CA ALA A 164 -2.47 -5.59 7.90
C ALA A 164 -3.71 -5.07 7.14
N LEU A 165 -3.93 -5.52 5.91
CA LEU A 165 -5.13 -5.17 5.13
C LEU A 165 -6.40 -5.69 5.80
N SER A 166 -6.40 -6.93 6.32
CA SER A 166 -7.54 -7.52 7.04
C SER A 166 -7.93 -6.67 8.25
N VAL A 167 -6.95 -6.22 9.04
CA VAL A 167 -7.19 -5.32 10.20
C VAL A 167 -7.85 -4.03 9.75
N LEU A 168 -7.34 -3.40 8.69
CA LEU A 168 -7.93 -2.17 8.16
C LEU A 168 -9.36 -2.40 7.66
N ARG A 169 -9.59 -3.46 6.88
CA ARG A 169 -10.93 -3.77 6.31
C ARG A 169 -11.98 -4.03 7.38
N LYS A 170 -11.60 -4.69 8.49
CA LYS A 170 -12.52 -4.93 9.63
C LYS A 170 -12.93 -3.64 10.34
N LYS A 171 -12.02 -2.67 10.48
CA LYS A 171 -12.23 -1.46 11.27
C LYS A 171 -12.66 -0.25 10.43
N ALA A 172 -12.15 -0.13 9.22
CA ALA A 172 -12.38 0.99 8.30
C ALA A 172 -12.56 0.49 6.85
N PRO A 173 -13.66 -0.22 6.54
CA PRO A 173 -13.84 -0.93 5.27
C PRO A 173 -13.86 -0.02 4.04
N LYS A 174 -14.17 1.26 4.20
CA LYS A 174 -14.24 2.24 3.10
C LYS A 174 -12.90 2.92 2.80
N THR A 175 -11.92 2.81 3.68
CA THR A 175 -10.60 3.43 3.53
C THR A 175 -9.87 2.87 2.32
N GLN A 176 -9.34 3.72 1.48
CA GLN A 176 -8.47 3.33 0.37
C GLN A 176 -7.04 3.10 0.84
N VAL A 177 -6.31 2.26 0.14
CA VAL A 177 -4.90 1.98 0.43
C VAL A 177 -4.05 2.26 -0.80
N TYR A 178 -3.09 3.15 -0.69
CA TYR A 178 -2.01 3.31 -1.65
C TYR A 178 -0.77 2.56 -1.14
N VAL A 179 -0.21 1.70 -1.97
CA VAL A 179 0.96 0.88 -1.63
C VAL A 179 2.11 1.29 -2.54
N ALA A 180 3.15 1.85 -1.94
CA ALA A 180 4.40 2.10 -2.63
C ALA A 180 5.24 0.83 -2.71
N SER A 181 5.92 0.61 -3.82
CA SER A 181 6.94 -0.44 -3.94
C SER A 181 8.12 -0.17 -3.02
N VAL A 182 8.74 -1.24 -2.53
CA VAL A 182 10.03 -1.16 -1.83
C VAL A 182 11.06 -0.60 -2.81
N PRO A 183 11.84 0.42 -2.43
CA PRO A 183 12.87 0.99 -3.29
C PRO A 183 13.90 -0.05 -3.76
N ASN A 184 14.57 0.22 -4.88
CA ASN A 184 15.68 -0.60 -5.34
C ASN A 184 16.91 -0.40 -4.45
N LEU A 185 17.05 -1.25 -3.43
CA LEU A 185 18.10 -1.14 -2.41
C LEU A 185 19.50 -1.34 -3.01
N LYS A 186 19.65 -2.23 -4.01
CA LYS A 186 20.93 -2.44 -4.68
C LYS A 186 21.39 -1.17 -5.41
N ARG A 187 20.46 -0.40 -5.98
CA ARG A 187 20.76 0.90 -6.55
C ARG A 187 21.21 1.90 -5.48
N LEU A 188 20.53 1.96 -4.32
CA LEU A 188 20.95 2.84 -3.21
C LEU A 188 22.38 2.53 -2.77
N TRP A 189 22.74 1.23 -2.66
CA TRP A 189 24.13 0.83 -2.44
C TRP A 189 25.06 1.34 -3.55
N SER A 190 24.67 1.16 -4.83
CA SER A 190 25.50 1.57 -5.97
C SER A 190 25.80 3.08 -5.97
N GLU A 191 24.82 3.90 -5.63
CA GLU A 191 24.96 5.36 -5.53
C GLU A 191 25.76 5.77 -4.29
N GLY A 192 25.39 5.23 -3.11
CA GLY A 192 26.00 5.63 -1.83
C GLY A 192 27.44 5.13 -1.64
N ARG A 193 27.82 3.97 -2.23
CA ARG A 193 29.16 3.38 -2.07
C ARG A 193 30.29 4.25 -2.64
N THR A 194 29.98 5.19 -3.51
CA THR A 194 30.98 6.13 -4.04
C THR A 194 31.40 7.18 -3.00
N ASN A 195 30.61 7.35 -1.93
CA ASN A 195 30.88 8.32 -0.88
C ASN A 195 31.68 7.70 0.26
N PRO A 196 32.88 8.25 0.61
CA PRO A 196 33.70 7.73 1.70
C PRO A 196 33.01 7.79 3.08
N MET A 197 32.24 8.85 3.36
CA MET A 197 31.51 8.98 4.63
C MET A 197 30.38 7.97 4.74
N GLY A 198 29.60 7.78 3.65
CA GLY A 198 28.55 6.76 3.60
C GLY A 198 29.07 5.38 3.95
N LYS A 199 30.21 5.00 3.39
CA LYS A 199 30.86 3.70 3.70
C LYS A 199 31.25 3.56 5.17
N GLN A 200 31.66 4.63 5.83
CA GLN A 200 31.97 4.58 7.26
C GLN A 200 30.71 4.40 8.12
N VAL A 201 29.63 5.10 7.77
CA VAL A 201 28.33 4.93 8.45
C VAL A 201 27.80 3.49 8.26
N TRP A 202 27.92 2.93 7.07
CA TRP A 202 27.46 1.56 6.80
C TRP A 202 28.18 0.49 7.61
N LYS A 203 29.46 0.73 7.96
CA LYS A 203 30.23 -0.16 8.85
C LYS A 203 29.69 -0.22 10.29
N LEU A 204 28.83 0.73 10.67
CA LEU A 204 28.17 0.73 11.97
C LEU A 204 26.95 -0.22 12.03
N GLY A 205 26.74 -1.04 11.00
CA GLY A 205 25.70 -2.06 10.97
C GLY A 205 24.41 -1.63 10.27
N LEU A 206 24.45 -0.60 9.42
CA LEU A 206 23.30 -0.27 8.59
C LEU A 206 23.15 -1.31 7.47
N CYS A 207 22.05 -2.06 7.46
CA CYS A 207 21.69 -3.03 6.42
C CYS A 207 22.83 -4.01 6.03
N PRO A 208 23.40 -4.83 6.95
CA PRO A 208 24.58 -5.65 6.67
C PRO A 208 24.38 -6.62 5.52
N SER A 209 23.17 -7.18 5.35
CA SER A 209 22.85 -8.07 4.22
C SER A 209 23.17 -7.46 2.86
N LEU A 210 23.09 -6.14 2.72
CA LEU A 210 23.33 -5.42 1.46
C LEU A 210 24.66 -4.65 1.50
N LEU A 211 24.91 -3.88 2.58
CA LEU A 211 25.92 -2.83 2.64
C LEU A 211 27.26 -3.27 3.22
N ALA A 212 27.34 -4.47 3.84
CA ALA A 212 28.61 -4.99 4.30
C ALA A 212 29.61 -5.04 3.12
N ASP A 213 30.90 -4.71 3.43
CA ASP A 213 31.98 -4.68 2.45
C ASP A 213 31.60 -3.92 1.17
N ALA A 214 31.20 -2.66 1.35
CA ALA A 214 30.59 -1.83 0.30
C ALA A 214 31.41 -1.74 -0.98
N ASP A 215 32.75 -1.83 -0.89
CA ASP A 215 33.66 -1.79 -2.03
C ASP A 215 33.93 -3.15 -2.66
N ALA A 216 33.59 -4.25 -2.00
CA ALA A 216 33.82 -5.59 -2.54
C ALA A 216 32.93 -5.84 -3.77
N LEU A 217 33.58 -6.26 -4.87
CA LEU A 217 32.93 -6.58 -6.14
C LEU A 217 33.23 -8.02 -6.59
N ASP A 218 33.79 -8.83 -5.68
CA ASP A 218 33.99 -10.26 -5.92
C ASP A 218 32.65 -11.01 -6.07
N ALA A 219 32.74 -12.26 -6.49
CA ALA A 219 31.55 -13.08 -6.77
C ALA A 219 30.65 -13.25 -5.54
N ALA A 220 31.24 -13.40 -4.34
CA ALA A 220 30.48 -13.60 -3.11
C ALA A 220 29.70 -12.34 -2.69
N ALA A 221 30.36 -11.17 -2.71
CA ALA A 221 29.74 -9.89 -2.41
C ALA A 221 28.64 -9.54 -3.44
N THR A 222 28.87 -9.85 -4.73
CA THR A 222 27.89 -9.65 -5.79
C THR A 222 26.68 -10.56 -5.59
N ALA A 223 26.89 -11.87 -5.38
CA ALA A 223 25.81 -12.82 -5.17
C ALA A 223 24.96 -12.46 -3.91
N ARG A 224 25.60 -12.00 -2.83
CA ARG A 224 24.89 -11.54 -1.65
C ARG A 224 23.92 -10.38 -1.95
N ARG A 225 24.40 -9.39 -2.70
CA ARG A 225 23.55 -8.22 -3.10
C ARG A 225 22.47 -8.59 -4.08
N ASP A 226 22.76 -9.54 -5.00
CA ASP A 226 21.75 -10.06 -5.92
C ASP A 226 20.65 -10.80 -5.16
N THR A 227 20.99 -11.61 -4.17
CA THR A 227 20.02 -12.27 -3.29
C THR A 227 19.11 -11.26 -2.57
N VAL A 228 19.66 -10.11 -2.12
CA VAL A 228 18.83 -9.03 -1.52
C VAL A 228 17.92 -8.41 -2.57
N GLN A 229 18.43 -8.14 -3.76
CA GLN A 229 17.67 -7.56 -4.87
C GLN A 229 16.50 -8.47 -5.27
N GLU A 230 16.75 -9.76 -5.50
CA GLU A 230 15.72 -10.76 -5.80
C GLU A 230 14.65 -10.83 -4.70
N ARG A 231 15.05 -10.70 -3.43
CA ARG A 231 14.12 -10.68 -2.30
C ARG A 231 13.22 -9.44 -2.34
N VAL A 232 13.76 -8.26 -2.63
CA VAL A 232 12.99 -7.01 -2.78
C VAL A 232 12.01 -7.11 -3.96
N GLU A 233 12.44 -7.70 -5.07
CA GLU A 233 11.57 -7.94 -6.23
C GLU A 233 10.41 -8.90 -5.87
N ALA A 234 10.70 -9.96 -5.12
CA ALA A 234 9.67 -10.87 -4.64
C ALA A 234 8.69 -10.19 -3.65
N TYR A 235 9.16 -9.30 -2.79
CA TYR A 235 8.28 -8.49 -1.93
C TYR A 235 7.38 -7.58 -2.76
N ASN A 236 7.92 -6.91 -3.77
CA ASN A 236 7.15 -6.06 -4.67
C ASN A 236 6.09 -6.84 -5.45
N ALA A 237 6.40 -8.08 -5.87
CA ALA A 237 5.42 -8.98 -6.46
C ALA A 237 4.28 -9.31 -5.49
N VAL A 238 4.60 -9.61 -4.21
CA VAL A 238 3.61 -9.85 -3.16
C VAL A 238 2.72 -8.63 -2.96
N LEU A 239 3.29 -7.42 -2.82
CA LEU A 239 2.52 -6.18 -2.64
C LEU A 239 1.54 -5.97 -3.80
N LYS A 240 1.99 -6.18 -5.04
CA LYS A 240 1.15 -6.08 -6.25
C LYS A 240 0.02 -7.11 -6.23
N GLU A 241 0.33 -8.38 -5.99
CA GLU A 241 -0.63 -9.48 -6.02
C GLU A 241 -1.70 -9.38 -4.94
N VAL A 242 -1.29 -9.05 -3.70
CA VAL A 242 -2.22 -8.92 -2.56
C VAL A 242 -3.11 -7.68 -2.76
N CYS A 243 -2.51 -6.54 -3.17
CA CYS A 243 -3.26 -5.32 -3.44
C CYS A 243 -4.28 -5.52 -4.58
N ALA A 244 -3.96 -6.30 -5.60
CA ALA A 244 -4.86 -6.57 -6.73
C ALA A 244 -6.15 -7.33 -6.35
N LYS A 245 -6.18 -7.98 -5.18
CA LYS A 245 -7.37 -8.69 -4.66
C LYS A 245 -8.33 -7.77 -3.90
N ASP A 246 -7.97 -6.50 -3.70
CA ASP A 246 -8.75 -5.51 -2.95
C ASP A 246 -9.06 -4.29 -3.83
N GLU A 247 -10.31 -4.10 -4.21
CA GLU A 247 -10.77 -3.00 -5.08
C GLU A 247 -10.44 -1.60 -4.53
N ARG A 248 -10.17 -1.49 -3.23
CA ARG A 248 -9.77 -0.24 -2.55
C ARG A 248 -8.28 -0.18 -2.29
N CYS A 249 -7.48 -1.03 -2.93
CA CYS A 249 -6.04 -1.00 -2.87
C CYS A 249 -5.45 -0.66 -4.25
N ARG A 250 -4.46 0.22 -4.25
CA ARG A 250 -3.74 0.63 -5.46
C ARG A 250 -2.24 0.55 -5.21
N TYR A 251 -1.60 -0.42 -5.84
CA TYR A 251 -0.15 -0.54 -5.88
C TYR A 251 0.43 0.47 -6.87
N ASP A 252 1.60 1.03 -6.59
CA ASP A 252 2.22 2.07 -7.42
C ASP A 252 2.68 1.59 -8.81
N GLY A 253 2.64 0.27 -9.04
CA GLY A 253 3.07 -0.33 -10.30
C GLY A 253 4.59 -0.51 -10.40
N GLY A 254 5.33 -0.40 -9.29
CA GLY A 254 6.78 -0.42 -9.23
C GLY A 254 7.42 0.96 -9.38
N ALA A 255 6.64 2.04 -9.35
CA ALA A 255 7.13 3.38 -9.67
C ALA A 255 8.23 3.87 -8.71
N VAL A 256 8.18 3.49 -7.42
CA VAL A 256 9.25 3.81 -6.47
C VAL A 256 10.47 2.91 -6.70
N TYR A 257 10.26 1.62 -6.96
CA TYR A 257 11.33 0.67 -7.25
C TYR A 257 12.14 1.06 -8.51
N ASP A 258 11.44 1.48 -9.57
CA ASP A 258 12.02 1.83 -10.86
C ASP A 258 12.66 3.22 -10.86
N TYR A 259 12.26 4.08 -9.89
CA TYR A 259 12.81 5.43 -9.83
C TYR A 259 14.31 5.39 -9.53
N ARG A 260 15.08 6.12 -10.33
CA ARG A 260 16.54 6.19 -10.20
C ARG A 260 16.92 7.26 -9.21
N PHE A 261 16.86 6.92 -7.92
CA PHE A 261 17.38 7.80 -6.88
C PHE A 261 18.88 8.01 -7.10
N GLY A 262 19.29 9.28 -7.19
CA GLY A 262 20.69 9.68 -7.24
C GLY A 262 21.15 10.19 -5.88
N THR A 263 22.41 10.63 -5.78
CA THR A 263 23.01 11.10 -4.53
C THR A 263 22.26 12.23 -3.85
N ASP A 264 21.66 13.16 -4.61
CA ASP A 264 20.87 14.28 -4.07
C ASP A 264 19.59 13.84 -3.38
N GLN A 265 19.08 12.66 -3.73
CA GLN A 265 17.89 12.08 -3.11
C GLN A 265 18.22 11.19 -1.91
N LEU A 266 19.49 10.92 -1.64
CA LEU A 266 19.94 10.20 -0.45
C LEU A 266 20.32 11.18 0.65
N SER A 267 20.06 10.80 1.90
CA SER A 267 20.51 11.57 3.07
C SER A 267 22.04 11.66 3.08
N HIS A 268 22.58 12.85 3.33
CA HIS A 268 24.02 13.05 3.51
C HIS A 268 24.54 12.53 4.87
N TRP A 269 23.62 12.10 5.75
CA TRP A 269 23.97 11.51 7.03
C TRP A 269 24.33 10.03 6.91
N ASP A 270 23.58 9.28 6.09
CA ASP A 270 23.75 7.84 5.98
C ASP A 270 23.86 7.29 4.55
N TRP A 271 23.64 8.10 3.53
CA TRP A 271 23.65 7.69 2.11
C TRP A 271 22.77 6.48 1.81
N PHE A 272 21.71 6.32 2.58
CA PHE A 272 20.78 5.20 2.46
C PHE A 272 19.31 5.64 2.52
N HIS A 273 18.93 6.38 3.56
CA HIS A 273 17.57 6.93 3.66
C HIS A 273 17.36 8.09 2.68
N PRO A 274 16.11 8.35 2.26
CA PRO A 274 15.82 9.51 1.40
C PRO A 274 16.08 10.84 2.10
N SER A 275 16.82 11.74 1.44
CA SER A 275 16.95 13.14 1.82
C SER A 275 15.60 13.88 1.72
N VAL A 276 15.56 15.16 2.09
CA VAL A 276 14.40 16.04 1.86
C VAL A 276 13.99 16.03 0.37
N ASN A 277 14.97 16.03 -0.56
CA ASN A 277 14.71 15.90 -1.99
C ASN A 277 14.13 14.52 -2.33
N GLY A 278 14.68 13.45 -1.74
CA GLY A 278 14.16 12.10 -1.90
C GLY A 278 12.70 11.97 -1.42
N GLN A 279 12.40 12.55 -0.26
CA GLN A 279 11.04 12.61 0.28
C GLN A 279 10.08 13.36 -0.66
N ALA A 280 10.51 14.47 -1.26
CA ALA A 280 9.71 15.21 -2.24
C ALA A 280 9.44 14.38 -3.50
N ARG A 281 10.41 13.56 -3.96
CA ARG A 281 10.20 12.65 -5.10
C ARG A 281 9.22 11.53 -4.79
N LEU A 282 9.31 10.94 -3.61
CA LEU A 282 8.33 9.94 -3.16
C LEU A 282 6.90 10.52 -3.11
N ALA A 283 6.76 11.76 -2.61
CA ALA A 283 5.49 12.47 -2.60
C ALA A 283 4.92 12.69 -4.00
N GLU A 284 5.76 13.08 -4.96
CA GLU A 284 5.36 13.28 -6.35
C GLU A 284 4.91 11.97 -7.02
N ILE A 285 5.66 10.89 -6.85
CA ILE A 285 5.32 9.56 -7.37
C ILE A 285 3.96 9.11 -6.82
N ALA A 286 3.78 9.22 -5.50
CA ALA A 286 2.53 8.85 -4.85
C ALA A 286 1.35 9.70 -5.35
N TYR A 287 1.52 11.01 -5.47
CA TYR A 287 0.48 11.91 -5.96
C TYR A 287 0.02 11.54 -7.36
N ARG A 288 0.95 11.33 -8.28
CA ARG A 288 0.63 10.92 -9.66
C ARG A 288 -0.18 9.63 -9.69
N LYS A 289 0.19 8.64 -8.85
CA LYS A 289 -0.51 7.36 -8.81
C LYS A 289 -1.88 7.46 -8.15
N VAL A 290 -2.00 8.18 -7.05
CA VAL A 290 -3.29 8.36 -6.34
C VAL A 290 -4.29 9.11 -7.22
N THR A 291 -3.85 10.11 -7.97
CA THR A 291 -4.73 10.94 -8.81
C THR A 291 -4.93 10.41 -10.23
N SER A 292 -4.23 9.33 -10.63
CA SER A 292 -4.41 8.75 -11.97
C SER A 292 -5.81 8.17 -12.16
N VAL A 293 -6.25 8.11 -13.41
CA VAL A 293 -7.56 7.56 -13.80
C VAL A 293 -7.58 6.03 -13.76
N THR A 294 -6.38 5.42 -13.88
CA THR A 294 -6.19 3.95 -13.94
C THR A 294 -5.17 3.51 -12.91
#